data_fe40ce38b2b5118f23b5cbb0f7d11faa
#
_entry.id   fe40ce38b2b5118f23b5cbb0f7d11faa
#
_cell.length_a   1.000
_cell.length_b   1.000
_cell.length_c   1.000
_cell.angle_alpha   90.00
_cell.angle_beta   90.00
_cell.angle_gamma   90.00
#
_symmetry.space_group_name_H-M   'P 1'
#
loop_
_entity.id
_entity.type
_entity.pdbx_description
1 polymer ?
#
loop_
_entity_poly.entity_id
_entity_poly.type
_entity_poly.pdbx_seq_one_letter_code
_entity_poly.pdbx_strand_id
1 'polypeptide(L)'
;MAQNSEPRRELWILGVQPGDGREEIIFSYLAVAGYTCRLEEYDNIEKGRPLGIVLDISPFSDDGWGLLLKIKGSPATRNIPVLPVFLSEKGKVGGVFPVAGFFMLPVDEQYLLDRLAVYGLTEDAETWDLQALVVSRSGEAKLSKAIESTGFEVVKGYTGKEALALTSIHPHYMAFCSHMLPDMSGFELLEKFRLFPYSRNIPIFVLLKAEMKSGEKAAMSREIAHLVSKKQLSCEEFLANLRRRE
;
A
#
# COMPACT_ATOMS: atom_id res chain seq x y z
N MET A 1 39.43 2.86 -13.84
CA MET A 1 38.23 3.61 -14.29
C MET A 1 37.03 3.04 -13.58
N ALA A 2 36.60 3.68 -12.48
CA ALA A 2 35.39 3.27 -11.79
C ALA A 2 34.19 3.72 -12.63
N GLN A 3 33.44 2.78 -13.14
CA GLN A 3 32.15 3.06 -13.76
C GLN A 3 31.24 3.62 -12.65
N ASN A 4 30.94 4.91 -12.75
CA ASN A 4 29.91 5.59 -11.98
C ASN A 4 28.56 4.99 -12.46
N SER A 5 28.14 3.89 -11.86
CA SER A 5 26.79 3.36 -12.12
C SER A 5 25.83 4.28 -11.38
N GLU A 6 25.12 5.12 -12.13
CA GLU A 6 23.92 5.76 -11.61
C GLU A 6 23.07 4.71 -10.89
N PRO A 7 22.47 5.03 -9.74
CA PRO A 7 21.65 4.08 -9.03
C PRO A 7 20.54 3.60 -9.99
N ARG A 8 20.53 2.32 -10.29
CA ARG A 8 19.54 1.72 -11.19
C ARG A 8 18.15 2.00 -10.60
N ARG A 9 17.37 2.82 -11.28
CA ARG A 9 15.95 3.05 -10.99
C ARG A 9 15.15 1.83 -11.45
N GLU A 10 15.46 0.66 -10.89
CA GLU A 10 14.86 -0.61 -11.30
C GLU A 10 13.70 -0.95 -10.37
N LEU A 11 12.51 -1.11 -10.97
CA LEU A 11 11.31 -1.61 -10.33
C LEU A 11 11.04 -3.04 -10.78
N TRP A 12 10.62 -3.90 -9.85
CA TRP A 12 10.24 -5.26 -10.16
C TRP A 12 8.74 -5.40 -10.23
N ILE A 13 8.27 -6.16 -11.22
CA ILE A 13 6.86 -6.47 -11.37
C ILE A 13 6.66 -7.92 -10.94
N LEU A 14 5.75 -8.14 -10.01
CA LEU A 14 5.39 -9.46 -9.48
C LEU A 14 3.89 -9.71 -9.63
N GLY A 15 3.51 -10.99 -9.57
CA GLY A 15 2.12 -11.42 -9.70
C GLY A 15 1.61 -11.50 -11.14
N VAL A 16 2.48 -11.30 -12.12
CA VAL A 16 2.18 -11.48 -13.56
C VAL A 16 3.02 -12.63 -14.09
N GLN A 17 2.40 -13.56 -14.81
CA GLN A 17 3.13 -14.68 -15.40
C GLN A 17 3.88 -14.24 -16.67
N PRO A 18 5.15 -14.65 -16.82
CA PRO A 18 5.90 -14.33 -18.03
C PRO A 18 5.21 -14.87 -19.27
N GLY A 19 5.02 -14.00 -20.28
CA GLY A 19 4.46 -14.35 -21.58
C GLY A 19 2.93 -14.22 -21.69
N ASP A 20 2.22 -13.80 -20.64
CA ASP A 20 0.80 -13.46 -20.75
C ASP A 20 0.55 -12.03 -21.30
N GLY A 21 1.61 -11.21 -21.38
CA GLY A 21 1.58 -9.86 -21.95
C GLY A 21 0.89 -8.81 -21.09
N ARG A 22 0.48 -9.17 -19.87
CA ARG A 22 -0.26 -8.25 -18.97
C ARG A 22 0.61 -7.16 -18.39
N GLU A 23 1.92 -7.34 -18.37
CA GLU A 23 2.91 -6.39 -17.90
C GLU A 23 3.22 -5.25 -18.88
N GLU A 24 2.97 -5.43 -20.17
CA GLU A 24 3.43 -4.52 -21.25
C GLU A 24 3.00 -3.07 -21.00
N ILE A 25 1.75 -2.85 -20.57
CA ILE A 25 1.25 -1.51 -20.32
C ILE A 25 1.92 -0.86 -19.11
N ILE A 26 2.19 -1.63 -18.05
CA ILE A 26 2.92 -1.13 -16.87
C ILE A 26 4.35 -0.80 -17.26
N PHE A 27 5.02 -1.65 -18.03
CA PHE A 27 6.35 -1.36 -18.58
C PHE A 27 6.37 -0.04 -19.35
N SER A 28 5.39 0.17 -20.24
CA SER A 28 5.30 1.40 -21.01
C SER A 28 5.08 2.63 -20.13
N TYR A 29 4.21 2.55 -19.13
CA TYR A 29 3.92 3.66 -18.23
C TYR A 29 5.11 4.02 -17.34
N LEU A 30 5.82 3.04 -16.79
CA LEU A 30 6.99 3.26 -15.96
C LEU A 30 8.20 3.74 -16.76
N ALA A 31 8.35 3.29 -18.01
CA ALA A 31 9.39 3.79 -18.91
C ALA A 31 9.25 5.29 -19.20
N VAL A 32 8.01 5.81 -19.32
CA VAL A 32 7.75 7.26 -19.46
C VAL A 32 8.26 8.05 -18.25
N ALA A 33 8.26 7.45 -17.05
CA ALA A 33 8.79 8.05 -15.82
C ALA A 33 10.31 7.83 -15.63
N GLY A 34 10.98 7.17 -16.58
CA GLY A 34 12.41 6.90 -16.52
C GLY A 34 12.82 5.73 -15.62
N TYR A 35 11.87 4.84 -15.26
CA TYR A 35 12.17 3.60 -14.56
C TYR A 35 12.50 2.47 -15.53
N THR A 36 13.45 1.63 -15.15
CA THR A 36 13.64 0.31 -15.77
C THR A 36 12.81 -0.72 -15.00
N CYS A 37 12.18 -1.65 -15.71
CA CYS A 37 11.28 -2.62 -15.11
C CYS A 37 11.67 -4.04 -15.53
N ARG A 38 11.43 -4.99 -14.62
CA ARG A 38 11.68 -6.39 -14.85
C ARG A 38 10.59 -7.24 -14.20
N LEU A 39 10.12 -8.27 -14.94
CA LEU A 39 9.34 -9.34 -14.32
C LEU A 39 10.25 -10.19 -13.45
N GLU A 40 9.85 -10.46 -12.24
CA GLU A 40 10.61 -11.27 -11.30
C GLU A 40 9.74 -12.13 -10.42
N GLU A 41 10.38 -13.12 -9.83
CA GLU A 41 9.79 -14.00 -8.84
C GLU A 41 10.20 -13.59 -7.42
N TYR A 42 9.39 -13.98 -6.44
CA TYR A 42 9.63 -13.68 -5.03
C TYR A 42 11.02 -14.12 -4.56
N ASP A 43 11.48 -15.30 -4.97
CA ASP A 43 12.74 -15.89 -4.49
C ASP A 43 14.00 -15.08 -4.85
N ASN A 44 13.87 -14.17 -5.81
CA ASN A 44 14.96 -13.29 -6.23
C ASN A 44 15.04 -11.98 -5.44
N ILE A 45 14.00 -11.63 -4.63
CA ILE A 45 13.87 -10.31 -4.00
C ILE A 45 15.01 -10.03 -3.01
N GLU A 46 15.35 -10.99 -2.16
CA GLU A 46 16.39 -10.81 -1.14
C GLU A 46 17.77 -10.56 -1.76
N LYS A 47 18.05 -11.17 -2.90
CA LYS A 47 19.33 -11.05 -3.61
C LYS A 47 19.39 -9.79 -4.45
N GLY A 48 18.31 -9.45 -5.12
CA GLY A 48 18.28 -8.38 -6.12
C GLY A 48 18.03 -6.99 -5.56
N ARG A 49 17.40 -6.86 -4.40
CA ARG A 49 17.11 -5.58 -3.71
C ARG A 49 16.58 -4.49 -4.64
N PRO A 50 15.37 -4.66 -5.23
CA PRO A 50 14.80 -3.65 -6.12
C PRO A 50 14.53 -2.34 -5.37
N LEU A 51 14.46 -1.22 -6.11
CA LEU A 51 14.04 0.06 -5.58
C LEU A 51 12.60 -0.01 -5.02
N GLY A 52 11.74 -0.77 -5.69
CA GLY A 52 10.36 -1.03 -5.29
C GLY A 52 9.75 -2.14 -6.12
N ILE A 53 8.57 -2.57 -5.72
CA ILE A 53 7.82 -3.64 -6.35
C ILE A 53 6.46 -3.11 -6.80
N VAL A 54 6.12 -3.32 -8.06
CA VAL A 54 4.75 -3.19 -8.58
C VAL A 54 4.12 -4.58 -8.53
N LEU A 55 3.09 -4.75 -7.73
CA LEU A 55 2.49 -6.04 -7.45
C LEU A 55 1.06 -6.12 -7.97
N ASP A 56 0.80 -7.01 -8.90
CA ASP A 56 -0.57 -7.29 -9.33
C ASP A 56 -1.33 -8.07 -8.26
N ILE A 57 -2.42 -7.49 -7.74
CA ILE A 57 -3.31 -8.08 -6.75
C ILE A 57 -4.68 -8.45 -7.33
N SER A 58 -4.81 -8.47 -8.65
CA SER A 58 -6.05 -8.84 -9.33
C SER A 58 -6.36 -10.33 -9.20
N PRO A 59 -7.58 -10.78 -9.50
CA PRO A 59 -7.91 -12.20 -9.57
C PRO A 59 -7.14 -12.99 -10.63
N PHE A 60 -6.52 -12.29 -11.58
CA PHE A 60 -5.71 -12.86 -12.65
C PHE A 60 -4.23 -12.98 -12.29
N SER A 61 -3.85 -12.50 -11.09
CA SER A 61 -2.47 -12.57 -10.60
C SER A 61 -2.11 -13.98 -10.15
N ASP A 62 -0.82 -14.28 -10.18
CA ASP A 62 -0.25 -15.48 -9.57
C ASP A 62 -0.08 -15.26 -8.06
N ASP A 63 -1.16 -15.50 -7.28
CA ASP A 63 -1.25 -15.29 -5.83
C ASP A 63 -0.70 -13.94 -5.33
N GLY A 64 -1.07 -12.83 -5.97
CA GLY A 64 -0.57 -11.49 -5.59
C GLY A 64 -0.76 -11.16 -4.09
N TRP A 65 -1.85 -11.62 -3.47
CA TRP A 65 -2.07 -11.46 -2.03
C TRP A 65 -1.09 -12.28 -1.19
N GLY A 66 -0.79 -13.52 -1.59
CA GLY A 66 0.20 -14.34 -0.92
C GLY A 66 1.60 -13.76 -1.04
N LEU A 67 1.94 -13.23 -2.21
CA LEU A 67 3.20 -12.52 -2.44
C LEU A 67 3.31 -11.28 -1.55
N LEU A 68 2.25 -10.46 -1.43
CA LEU A 68 2.23 -9.32 -0.53
C LEU A 68 2.49 -9.71 0.92
N LEU A 69 1.83 -10.76 1.41
CA LEU A 69 2.01 -11.26 2.77
C LEU A 69 3.44 -11.77 2.99
N LYS A 70 4.01 -12.52 2.05
CA LYS A 70 5.40 -12.99 2.11
C LYS A 70 6.39 -11.83 2.16
N ILE A 71 6.26 -10.86 1.25
CA ILE A 71 7.16 -9.68 1.18
C ILE A 71 7.10 -8.88 2.49
N LYS A 72 5.90 -8.64 3.05
CA LYS A 72 5.73 -7.81 4.24
C LYS A 72 5.94 -8.57 5.55
N GLY A 73 5.82 -9.89 5.53
CA GLY A 73 6.08 -10.77 6.67
C GLY A 73 7.56 -11.04 6.93
N SER A 74 8.42 -10.92 5.92
CA SER A 74 9.88 -11.18 6.06
C SER A 74 10.64 -9.92 6.49
N PRO A 75 11.46 -9.95 7.56
CA PRO A 75 12.33 -8.83 7.94
C PRO A 75 13.30 -8.40 6.83
N ALA A 76 13.71 -9.33 5.95
CA ALA A 76 14.64 -9.04 4.86
C ALA A 76 14.00 -8.21 3.74
N THR A 77 12.68 -8.34 3.53
CA THR A 77 11.99 -7.73 2.38
C THR A 77 10.90 -6.73 2.76
N ARG A 78 10.44 -6.71 4.03
CA ARG A 78 9.33 -5.86 4.50
C ARG A 78 9.53 -4.36 4.25
N ASN A 79 10.80 -3.90 4.19
CA ASN A 79 11.15 -2.50 3.94
C ASN A 79 11.02 -2.09 2.46
N ILE A 80 10.99 -3.03 1.52
CA ILE A 80 10.89 -2.73 0.10
C ILE A 80 9.50 -2.11 -0.18
N PRO A 81 9.42 -0.92 -0.81
CA PRO A 81 8.14 -0.32 -1.18
C PRO A 81 7.36 -1.23 -2.12
N VAL A 82 6.07 -1.42 -1.86
CA VAL A 82 5.18 -2.19 -2.73
C VAL A 82 4.04 -1.31 -3.19
N LEU A 83 3.86 -1.18 -4.50
CA LEU A 83 2.73 -0.52 -5.13
C LEU A 83 1.74 -1.57 -5.63
N PRO A 84 0.64 -1.83 -4.92
CA PRO A 84 -0.39 -2.71 -5.43
C PRO A 84 -1.08 -2.11 -6.65
N VAL A 85 -1.26 -2.94 -7.67
CA VAL A 85 -2.00 -2.59 -8.88
C VAL A 85 -3.05 -3.65 -9.17
N PHE A 86 -4.10 -3.26 -9.87
CA PHE A 86 -5.10 -4.17 -10.38
C PHE A 86 -5.01 -4.18 -11.90
N LEU A 87 -4.58 -5.31 -12.46
CA LEU A 87 -4.58 -5.54 -13.90
C LEU A 87 -5.82 -6.31 -14.32
N SER A 88 -6.46 -5.86 -15.40
CA SER A 88 -7.52 -6.63 -16.04
C SER A 88 -6.93 -7.86 -16.75
N GLU A 89 -7.77 -8.78 -17.16
CA GLU A 89 -7.40 -9.95 -17.97
C GLU A 89 -6.60 -9.56 -19.24
N LYS A 90 -6.86 -8.37 -19.81
CA LYS A 90 -6.18 -7.84 -21.00
C LYS A 90 -5.02 -6.90 -20.67
N GLY A 91 -4.47 -6.95 -19.47
CA GLY A 91 -3.33 -6.15 -19.03
C GLY A 91 -3.62 -4.66 -18.77
N LYS A 92 -4.86 -4.17 -18.94
CA LYS A 92 -5.19 -2.77 -18.66
C LYS A 92 -5.12 -2.49 -17.16
N VAL A 93 -4.57 -1.34 -16.80
CA VAL A 93 -4.50 -0.91 -15.40
C VAL A 93 -5.87 -0.39 -14.99
N GLY A 94 -6.58 -1.16 -14.17
CA GLY A 94 -7.89 -0.78 -13.62
C GLY A 94 -7.79 0.02 -12.34
N GLY A 95 -6.71 -0.17 -11.57
CA GLY A 95 -6.49 0.55 -10.31
C GLY A 95 -5.03 0.54 -9.88
N VAL A 96 -4.67 1.57 -9.13
CA VAL A 96 -3.39 1.69 -8.42
C VAL A 96 -3.71 2.13 -7.00
N PHE A 97 -3.12 1.48 -6.01
CA PHE A 97 -3.42 1.71 -4.61
C PHE A 97 -2.19 2.24 -3.86
N PRO A 98 -1.91 3.56 -3.95
CA PRO A 98 -0.77 4.16 -3.30
C PRO A 98 -1.00 4.23 -1.79
N VAL A 99 -0.42 3.30 -1.06
CA VAL A 99 -0.38 3.30 0.42
C VAL A 99 1.00 3.76 0.91
N ALA A 100 1.07 4.42 2.07
CA ALA A 100 2.34 4.80 2.67
C ALA A 100 3.16 3.57 3.07
N GLY A 101 2.50 2.50 3.51
CA GLY A 101 3.16 1.25 3.85
C GLY A 101 2.17 0.16 4.26
N PHE A 102 2.75 -0.99 4.58
CA PHE A 102 2.02 -2.15 5.10
C PHE A 102 2.64 -2.60 6.41
N PHE A 103 1.79 -2.93 7.39
CA PHE A 103 2.21 -3.55 8.64
C PHE A 103 1.51 -4.87 8.84
N MET A 104 2.27 -5.89 9.22
CA MET A 104 1.72 -7.19 9.59
C MET A 104 1.22 -7.16 11.04
N LEU A 105 0.05 -7.71 11.27
CA LEU A 105 -0.50 -7.87 12.62
C LEU A 105 -0.08 -9.21 13.24
N PRO A 106 0.33 -9.25 14.51
CA PRO A 106 0.50 -8.10 15.42
C PRO A 106 1.70 -7.23 14.99
N VAL A 107 1.55 -5.92 15.08
CA VAL A 107 2.58 -4.98 14.63
C VAL A 107 3.83 -5.11 15.51
N ASP A 108 4.99 -5.21 14.85
CA ASP A 108 6.30 -5.07 15.46
C ASP A 108 6.54 -3.59 15.79
N GLU A 109 6.61 -3.26 17.09
CA GLU A 109 6.67 -1.89 17.58
C GLU A 109 7.94 -1.16 17.08
N GLN A 110 9.10 -1.80 17.16
CA GLN A 110 10.35 -1.18 16.70
C GLN A 110 10.29 -0.89 15.20
N TYR A 111 9.78 -1.84 14.41
CA TYR A 111 9.61 -1.64 12.98
C TYR A 111 8.63 -0.49 12.66
N LEU A 112 7.56 -0.36 13.43
CA LEU A 112 6.62 0.76 13.28
C LEU A 112 7.32 2.09 13.52
N LEU A 113 8.02 2.23 14.65
CA LEU A 113 8.72 3.46 15.02
C LEU A 113 9.77 3.85 13.99
N ASP A 114 10.58 2.88 13.55
CA ASP A 114 11.60 3.10 12.51
C ASP A 114 10.96 3.59 11.18
N ARG A 115 9.79 3.03 10.82
CA ARG A 115 9.09 3.45 9.60
C ARG A 115 8.47 4.83 9.72
N LEU A 116 7.88 5.18 10.85
CA LEU A 116 7.31 6.51 11.08
C LEU A 116 8.42 7.58 11.06
N ALA A 117 9.58 7.29 11.64
CA ALA A 117 10.74 8.18 11.60
C ALA A 117 11.24 8.42 10.16
N VAL A 118 11.33 7.36 9.32
CA VAL A 118 11.72 7.50 7.90
C VAL A 118 10.77 8.41 7.11
N TYR A 119 9.48 8.42 7.47
CA TYR A 119 8.51 9.32 6.85
C TYR A 119 8.49 10.73 7.44
N GLY A 120 9.33 11.03 8.44
CA GLY A 120 9.31 12.31 9.16
C GLY A 120 8.03 12.53 9.99
N LEU A 121 7.27 11.47 10.24
CA LEU A 121 5.95 11.58 10.88
C LEU A 121 6.03 11.73 12.41
N THR A 122 7.22 11.67 12.99
CA THR A 122 7.43 11.80 14.45
C THR A 122 8.06 13.12 14.86
N GLU A 123 8.62 13.89 13.92
CA GLU A 123 9.36 15.12 14.24
C GLU A 123 8.45 16.25 14.75
N ASP A 124 7.21 16.30 14.28
CA ASP A 124 6.23 17.34 14.64
C ASP A 124 5.31 16.95 15.80
N ALA A 125 5.30 15.66 16.20
CA ALA A 125 4.32 15.14 17.15
C ALA A 125 4.44 15.73 18.57
N GLU A 126 5.64 16.14 18.97
CA GLU A 126 5.86 16.77 20.28
C GLU A 126 5.39 18.23 20.34
N THR A 127 5.17 18.87 19.20
CA THR A 127 4.92 20.32 19.09
C THR A 127 3.45 20.66 18.87
N TRP A 128 2.64 19.70 18.39
CA TRP A 128 1.24 19.90 18.00
C TRP A 128 0.39 18.73 18.47
N ASP A 129 -0.88 19.01 18.78
CA ASP A 129 -1.89 17.97 19.08
C ASP A 129 -2.25 17.17 17.80
N LEU A 130 -1.29 16.38 17.32
CA LEU A 130 -1.44 15.63 16.08
C LEU A 130 -2.23 14.34 16.31
N GLN A 131 -3.24 14.12 15.49
CA GLN A 131 -4.09 12.94 15.56
C GLN A 131 -3.71 11.90 14.51
N ALA A 132 -3.60 10.64 14.95
CA ALA A 132 -3.50 9.46 14.10
C ALA A 132 -4.82 8.68 14.14
N LEU A 133 -5.35 8.34 12.95
CA LEU A 133 -6.57 7.55 12.85
C LEU A 133 -6.24 6.06 12.75
N VAL A 134 -6.79 5.24 13.63
CA VAL A 134 -6.68 3.77 13.57
C VAL A 134 -8.06 3.18 13.28
N VAL A 135 -8.20 2.55 12.10
CA VAL A 135 -9.46 1.97 11.62
C VAL A 135 -9.34 0.45 11.59
N SER A 136 -9.98 -0.20 12.55
CA SER A 136 -9.92 -1.66 12.68
C SER A 136 -11.07 -2.16 13.57
N ARG A 137 -11.57 -3.35 13.28
CA ARG A 137 -12.63 -3.99 14.09
C ARG A 137 -12.25 -4.15 15.56
N SER A 138 -10.97 -4.42 15.86
CA SER A 138 -10.45 -4.70 17.21
C SER A 138 -9.82 -3.48 17.87
N GLY A 139 -9.71 -2.34 17.16
CA GLY A 139 -9.10 -1.12 17.66
C GLY A 139 -7.59 -1.19 17.92
N GLU A 140 -6.95 -2.34 17.61
CA GLU A 140 -5.49 -2.58 17.62
C GLU A 140 -4.76 -1.92 18.80
N ALA A 141 -5.07 -2.35 20.03
CA ALA A 141 -4.61 -1.69 21.25
C ALA A 141 -3.07 -1.56 21.36
N LYS A 142 -2.30 -2.55 20.89
CA LYS A 142 -0.83 -2.48 20.89
C LYS A 142 -0.31 -1.44 19.90
N LEU A 143 -0.87 -1.41 18.70
CA LEU A 143 -0.55 -0.40 17.70
C LEU A 143 -0.88 1.00 18.20
N SER A 144 -2.07 1.19 18.78
CA SER A 144 -2.48 2.48 19.35
C SER A 144 -1.49 2.98 20.41
N LYS A 145 -1.09 2.12 21.35
CA LYS A 145 -0.11 2.48 22.38
C LYS A 145 1.26 2.83 21.79
N ALA A 146 1.72 2.10 20.77
CA ALA A 146 2.99 2.40 20.12
C ALA A 146 2.94 3.75 19.37
N ILE A 147 1.80 4.10 18.77
CA ILE A 147 1.61 5.42 18.15
C ILE A 147 1.54 6.51 19.23
N GLU A 148 0.79 6.29 20.31
CA GLU A 148 0.68 7.23 21.44
C GLU A 148 2.05 7.51 22.09
N SER A 149 2.96 6.51 22.12
CA SER A 149 4.31 6.71 22.67
C SER A 149 5.18 7.66 21.82
N THR A 150 4.79 7.97 20.59
CA THR A 150 5.45 8.96 19.73
C THR A 150 4.83 10.36 19.82
N GLY A 151 3.88 10.59 20.74
CA GLY A 151 3.27 11.90 20.96
C GLY A 151 1.95 12.13 20.20
N PHE A 152 1.48 11.17 19.41
CA PHE A 152 0.19 11.29 18.72
C PHE A 152 -1.00 10.95 19.63
N GLU A 153 -2.09 11.68 19.49
CA GLU A 153 -3.40 11.24 19.95
C GLU A 153 -3.98 10.21 18.97
N VAL A 154 -4.45 9.06 19.48
CA VAL A 154 -5.05 8.03 18.64
C VAL A 154 -6.57 8.10 18.65
N VAL A 155 -7.14 8.42 17.47
CA VAL A 155 -8.58 8.35 17.21
C VAL A 155 -8.92 6.99 16.59
N LYS A 156 -9.94 6.31 17.12
CA LYS A 156 -10.33 4.96 16.69
C LYS A 156 -11.63 4.99 15.91
N GLY A 157 -11.61 4.34 14.73
CA GLY A 157 -12.77 4.02 13.94
C GLY A 157 -12.91 2.51 13.77
N TYR A 158 -14.13 2.00 13.76
CA TYR A 158 -14.40 0.55 13.68
C TYR A 158 -14.96 0.13 12.33
N THR A 159 -15.39 1.10 11.52
CA THR A 159 -15.92 0.92 10.17
C THR A 159 -15.33 1.97 9.21
N GLY A 160 -15.40 1.70 7.90
CA GLY A 160 -14.97 2.66 6.90
C GLY A 160 -15.84 3.92 6.88
N LYS A 161 -17.16 3.79 7.09
CA LYS A 161 -18.07 4.94 7.18
C LYS A 161 -17.76 5.82 8.39
N GLU A 162 -17.46 5.21 9.54
CA GLU A 162 -17.04 5.94 10.73
C GLU A 162 -15.71 6.68 10.50
N ALA A 163 -14.74 6.02 9.86
CA ALA A 163 -13.47 6.66 9.50
C ALA A 163 -13.67 7.89 8.61
N LEU A 164 -14.53 7.80 7.61
CA LEU A 164 -14.87 8.93 6.74
C LEU A 164 -15.54 10.07 7.52
N ALA A 165 -16.43 9.77 8.45
CA ALA A 165 -17.06 10.76 9.31
C ALA A 165 -16.02 11.46 10.21
N LEU A 166 -15.15 10.70 10.87
CA LEU A 166 -14.09 11.22 11.73
C LEU A 166 -13.15 12.17 10.97
N THR A 167 -12.70 11.78 9.78
CA THR A 167 -11.83 12.63 8.95
C THR A 167 -12.51 13.89 8.43
N SER A 168 -13.84 13.92 8.37
CA SER A 168 -14.60 15.13 7.99
C SER A 168 -14.71 16.15 9.11
N ILE A 169 -14.55 15.72 10.36
CA ILE A 169 -14.68 16.57 11.56
C ILE A 169 -13.33 17.14 11.99
N HIS A 170 -12.29 16.30 11.97
CA HIS A 170 -10.94 16.66 12.39
C HIS A 170 -9.90 16.24 11.35
N PRO A 171 -8.88 17.06 11.07
CA PRO A 171 -7.75 16.64 10.26
C PRO A 171 -6.92 15.60 11.02
N HIS A 172 -6.54 14.53 10.31
CA HIS A 172 -5.63 13.51 10.83
C HIS A 172 -4.30 13.61 10.08
N TYR A 173 -3.20 13.39 10.80
CA TYR A 173 -1.86 13.46 10.23
C TYR A 173 -1.48 12.19 9.48
N MET A 174 -1.96 11.04 9.93
CA MET A 174 -1.81 9.72 9.30
C MET A 174 -2.98 8.82 9.65
N ALA A 175 -3.16 7.76 8.85
CA ALA A 175 -4.18 6.76 9.10
C ALA A 175 -3.63 5.33 8.97
N PHE A 176 -4.07 4.47 9.87
CA PHE A 176 -3.83 3.01 9.81
C PHE A 176 -5.17 2.33 9.60
N CYS A 177 -5.31 1.55 8.54
CA CYS A 177 -6.57 0.85 8.29
C CYS A 177 -6.36 -0.65 8.05
N SER A 178 -7.20 -1.47 8.65
CA SER A 178 -7.25 -2.90 8.33
C SER A 178 -7.59 -3.10 6.86
N HIS A 179 -6.95 -4.10 6.23
CA HIS A 179 -7.23 -4.46 4.83
C HIS A 179 -8.71 -4.82 4.60
N MET A 180 -9.41 -5.34 5.64
CA MET A 180 -10.85 -5.60 5.64
C MET A 180 -11.51 -4.96 6.86
N LEU A 181 -12.55 -4.19 6.61
CA LEU A 181 -13.44 -3.59 7.60
C LEU A 181 -14.82 -4.26 7.52
N PRO A 182 -15.70 -4.04 8.51
CA PRO A 182 -17.04 -4.64 8.50
C PRO A 182 -17.92 -4.24 7.31
N ASP A 183 -17.70 -3.06 6.75
CA ASP A 183 -18.55 -2.43 5.74
C ASP A 183 -17.87 -2.18 4.39
N MET A 184 -16.54 -2.24 4.31
CA MET A 184 -15.77 -2.08 3.08
C MET A 184 -14.34 -2.61 3.22
N SER A 185 -13.59 -2.72 2.11
CA SER A 185 -12.16 -3.00 2.18
C SER A 185 -11.35 -1.76 2.53
N GLY A 186 -10.14 -1.96 3.06
CA GLY A 186 -9.20 -0.86 3.31
C GLY A 186 -8.80 -0.13 2.02
N PHE A 187 -8.81 -0.81 0.88
CA PHE A 187 -8.53 -0.20 -0.42
C PHE A 187 -9.70 0.67 -0.92
N GLU A 188 -10.95 0.26 -0.66
CA GLU A 188 -12.12 1.10 -0.93
C GLU A 188 -12.11 2.35 -0.05
N LEU A 189 -11.75 2.21 1.23
CA LEU A 189 -11.60 3.35 2.13
C LEU A 189 -10.50 4.31 1.63
N LEU A 190 -9.36 3.78 1.19
CA LEU A 190 -8.27 4.57 0.59
C LEU A 190 -8.77 5.37 -0.62
N GLU A 191 -9.50 4.75 -1.54
CA GLU A 191 -10.08 5.44 -2.70
C GLU A 191 -11.04 6.56 -2.26
N LYS A 192 -11.89 6.29 -1.26
CA LYS A 192 -12.81 7.30 -0.72
C LYS A 192 -12.06 8.46 -0.06
N PHE A 193 -10.99 8.21 0.70
CA PHE A 193 -10.15 9.28 1.27
C PHE A 193 -9.56 10.17 0.18
N ARG A 194 -9.19 9.63 -0.98
CA ARG A 194 -8.63 10.41 -2.10
C ARG A 194 -9.64 11.36 -2.77
N LEU A 195 -10.95 11.15 -2.58
CA LEU A 195 -11.99 12.00 -3.15
C LEU A 195 -12.15 13.33 -2.40
N PHE A 196 -11.71 13.42 -1.14
CA PHE A 196 -11.95 14.60 -0.31
C PHE A 196 -10.67 15.41 -0.10
N PRO A 197 -10.72 16.75 -0.22
CA PRO A 197 -9.55 17.63 -0.07
C PRO A 197 -8.83 17.48 1.26
N TYR A 198 -9.57 17.25 2.35
CA TYR A 198 -9.05 17.17 3.71
C TYR A 198 -8.40 15.80 4.05
N SER A 199 -8.69 14.75 3.30
CA SER A 199 -8.13 13.42 3.54
C SER A 199 -7.27 12.86 2.39
N ARG A 200 -7.31 13.49 1.22
CA ARG A 200 -6.64 12.94 0.02
C ARG A 200 -5.12 12.79 0.13
N ASN A 201 -4.48 13.57 0.98
CA ASN A 201 -3.02 13.57 1.16
C ASN A 201 -2.56 12.87 2.44
N ILE A 202 -3.48 12.37 3.27
CA ILE A 202 -3.14 11.64 4.49
C ILE A 202 -2.34 10.38 4.11
N PRO A 203 -1.14 10.17 4.70
CA PRO A 203 -0.43 8.90 4.55
C PRO A 203 -1.26 7.78 5.17
N ILE A 204 -1.56 6.75 4.37
CA ILE A 204 -2.36 5.61 4.81
C ILE A 204 -1.50 4.37 4.84
N PHE A 205 -1.46 3.72 6.00
CA PHE A 205 -0.83 2.44 6.22
C PHE A 205 -1.89 1.33 6.29
N VAL A 206 -1.68 0.25 5.56
CA VAL A 206 -2.61 -0.89 5.57
C VAL A 206 -2.11 -1.97 6.52
N LEU A 207 -3.00 -2.39 7.43
CA LEU A 207 -2.75 -3.45 8.38
C LEU A 207 -3.16 -4.79 7.77
N LEU A 208 -2.22 -5.73 7.67
CA LEU A 208 -2.40 -7.06 7.10
C LEU A 208 -2.40 -8.10 8.21
N LYS A 209 -3.24 -9.12 8.10
CA LYS A 209 -3.16 -10.31 8.96
C LYS A 209 -2.08 -11.25 8.41
N ALA A 210 -1.33 -11.91 9.30
CA ALA A 210 -0.30 -12.87 8.91
C ALA A 210 -0.86 -14.04 8.07
N GLU A 211 -2.11 -14.43 8.35
CA GLU A 211 -2.81 -15.47 7.60
C GLU A 211 -4.11 -14.93 7.03
N MET A 212 -4.23 -14.96 5.73
CA MET A 212 -5.47 -14.71 5.00
C MET A 212 -5.95 -16.04 4.41
N LYS A 213 -7.17 -16.42 4.78
CA LYS A 213 -7.80 -17.60 4.19
C LYS A 213 -8.09 -17.38 2.71
N SER A 214 -8.08 -18.44 1.91
CA SER A 214 -8.38 -18.36 0.48
C SER A 214 -9.72 -17.66 0.18
N GLY A 215 -10.73 -17.85 1.04
CA GLY A 215 -12.01 -17.13 0.94
C GLY A 215 -11.92 -15.63 1.20
N GLU A 216 -11.04 -15.17 2.11
CA GLU A 216 -10.82 -13.75 2.38
C GLU A 216 -10.06 -13.09 1.20
N LYS A 217 -9.04 -13.76 0.65
CA LYS A 217 -8.33 -13.30 -0.56
C LYS A 217 -9.31 -13.16 -1.73
N ALA A 218 -10.15 -14.17 -1.96
CA ALA A 218 -11.13 -14.14 -3.05
C ALA A 218 -12.22 -13.07 -2.84
N ALA A 219 -12.66 -12.82 -1.61
CA ALA A 219 -13.60 -11.75 -1.30
C ALA A 219 -12.99 -10.39 -1.59
N MET A 220 -11.77 -10.15 -1.12
CA MET A 220 -11.03 -8.91 -1.36
C MET A 220 -10.78 -8.66 -2.84
N SER A 221 -10.35 -9.67 -3.58
CA SER A 221 -10.14 -9.55 -5.04
C SER A 221 -11.44 -9.19 -5.75
N ARG A 222 -12.59 -9.73 -5.33
CA ARG A 222 -13.90 -9.39 -5.92
C ARG A 222 -14.32 -7.96 -5.60
N GLU A 223 -14.12 -7.49 -4.37
CA GLU A 223 -14.44 -6.11 -3.99
C GLU A 223 -13.60 -5.10 -4.77
N ILE A 224 -12.29 -5.35 -4.87
CA ILE A 224 -11.40 -4.50 -5.67
C ILE A 224 -11.78 -4.56 -7.16
N ALA A 225 -12.11 -5.74 -7.69
CA ALA A 225 -12.59 -5.88 -9.06
C ALA A 225 -13.85 -5.06 -9.32
N HIS A 226 -14.78 -5.03 -8.37
CA HIS A 226 -15.98 -4.21 -8.46
C HIS A 226 -15.66 -2.71 -8.44
N LEU A 227 -14.74 -2.29 -7.56
CA LEU A 227 -14.27 -0.91 -7.44
C LEU A 227 -13.64 -0.39 -8.74
N VAL A 228 -12.85 -1.23 -9.42
CA VAL A 228 -12.09 -0.85 -10.62
C VAL A 228 -12.75 -1.29 -11.94
N SER A 229 -13.85 -2.02 -11.90
CA SER A 229 -14.47 -2.66 -13.08
C SER A 229 -14.79 -1.71 -14.24
N LYS A 230 -15.00 -0.43 -13.96
CA LYS A 230 -15.29 0.62 -14.94
C LYS A 230 -14.15 1.58 -15.19
N LYS A 231 -13.01 1.40 -14.49
CA LYS A 231 -11.85 2.26 -14.61
C LYS A 231 -10.82 1.66 -15.56
N GLN A 232 -10.22 2.52 -16.37
CA GLN A 232 -8.98 2.28 -17.05
C GLN A 232 -8.13 3.53 -16.84
N LEU A 233 -7.03 3.39 -16.09
CA LEU A 233 -6.15 4.50 -15.81
C LEU A 233 -5.30 4.82 -17.04
N SER A 234 -5.23 6.10 -17.37
CA SER A 234 -4.24 6.62 -18.33
C SER A 234 -2.84 6.56 -17.73
N CYS A 235 -1.83 6.73 -18.59
CA CYS A 235 -0.44 6.85 -18.14
C CYS A 235 -0.26 7.99 -17.14
N GLU A 236 -0.88 9.17 -17.38
CA GLU A 236 -0.81 10.31 -16.48
C GLU A 236 -1.39 10.03 -15.11
N GLU A 237 -2.57 9.40 -15.05
CA GLU A 237 -3.22 9.03 -13.79
C GLU A 237 -2.39 7.98 -13.03
N PHE A 238 -1.81 7.00 -13.73
CA PHE A 238 -0.91 6.02 -13.13
C PHE A 238 0.32 6.70 -12.51
N LEU A 239 1.00 7.56 -13.27
CA LEU A 239 2.19 8.28 -12.81
C LEU A 239 1.89 9.27 -11.68
N ALA A 240 0.72 9.91 -11.70
CA ALA A 240 0.29 10.77 -10.60
C ALA A 240 0.13 9.99 -9.27
N ASN A 241 -0.32 8.73 -9.34
CA ASN A 241 -0.38 7.86 -8.17
C ASN A 241 1.01 7.37 -7.71
N LEU A 242 1.95 7.17 -8.63
CA LEU A 242 3.32 6.78 -8.31
C LEU A 242 4.06 7.91 -7.58
N ARG A 243 3.95 9.16 -8.07
CA ARG A 243 4.61 10.35 -7.50
C ARG A 243 4.11 10.75 -6.11
N ARG A 244 2.91 10.34 -5.72
CA ARG A 244 2.40 10.56 -4.35
C ARG A 244 3.17 9.80 -3.27
N ARG A 245 4.15 9.00 -3.65
CA ARG A 245 5.03 8.23 -2.76
C ARG A 245 6.43 8.84 -2.60
N GLU A 246 6.79 9.77 -3.45
CA GLU A 246 8.03 10.56 -3.35
C GLU A 246 7.81 11.79 -2.46
#